data_f7cf2c29433262b597e528100796adb2
#
_entry.id   f7cf2c29433262b597e528100796adb2
#
_cell.length_a   1.000
_cell.length_b   1.000
_cell.length_c   1.000
_cell.angle_alpha   90.00
_cell.angle_beta   90.00
_cell.angle_gamma   90.00
#
_symmetry.space_group_name_H-M   'P 1'
#
loop_
_entity.id
_entity.type
_entity.pdbx_description
1 polymer ?
#
loop_
_entity_poly.entity_id
_entity_poly.type
_entity_poly.pdbx_seq_one_letter_code
_entity_poly.pdbx_strand_id
1 'polypeptide(L)'
;MFALLSCIGISQTYVPDDNFEQRLIDLGYDIGPLDDNVPTTNINGVIDLDVDGLGILDLTGIEAFSALETFTCQSNNLTSLDLTQNTSLTQLFCGNNQLSNLDITQNPNLIILWCDFNQITSLDVTQNPSLISLRCENNLLTNLDVIQNPSLNVLVCENNQIASLDVSQNNTLSRFQCGNNLLSNLNLSNNPSLTFFTCENNQITSLDVSINTQLINLNCAFNELTELDISNNSNVTQLDCSNNNLCRLNLRNGNNGNITAMDFRANPDLNCVVVDNPSGNHSTWEPVSFSNYIASQNDCSNFVNVDTLDNVVTNISYTLPALINGNYFEQSGGNGIQYNTGDTITNSQTIYIYNETACDSNESSFSILIIEDDYYIPKYFTPNNDGRHDFWQVFDSNNSVKMTHIFDKYGKLLKSLTPNSQGWNGTFNGNPLNTDDYWYVVTLNSGEVIRGHFALKR
;
A
#
# COMPACT_ATOMS: atom_id res chain seq x y z
N MET A 1 3.09 90.61 -17.71
CA MET A 1 3.89 89.37 -17.79
C MET A 1 3.27 88.36 -16.84
N PHE A 2 2.34 87.56 -17.37
CA PHE A 2 1.70 86.52 -16.59
C PHE A 2 2.62 85.30 -16.66
N ALA A 3 3.13 84.90 -15.56
CA ALA A 3 3.82 83.60 -15.44
C ALA A 3 2.74 82.52 -15.40
N LEU A 4 2.67 81.74 -16.47
CA LEU A 4 2.01 80.46 -16.41
C LEU A 4 2.83 79.54 -15.49
N LEU A 5 2.36 79.32 -14.24
CA LEU A 5 2.77 78.17 -13.46
C LEU A 5 2.13 76.95 -14.17
N SER A 6 2.92 76.20 -14.88
CA SER A 6 2.57 74.83 -15.25
C SER A 6 2.48 74.05 -13.95
N CYS A 7 1.30 73.81 -13.42
CA CYS A 7 1.11 72.72 -12.48
C CYS A 7 1.45 71.42 -13.22
N ILE A 8 2.60 70.89 -12.94
CA ILE A 8 2.91 69.51 -13.26
C ILE A 8 2.00 68.71 -12.32
N GLY A 9 0.85 68.30 -12.78
CA GLY A 9 0.01 67.37 -12.04
C GLY A 9 0.80 66.10 -11.84
N ILE A 10 1.15 65.79 -10.62
CA ILE A 10 1.71 64.48 -10.28
C ILE A 10 0.61 63.50 -10.51
N SER A 11 0.83 62.46 -11.34
CA SER A 11 -0.11 61.38 -11.53
C SER A 11 -0.36 60.67 -10.17
N GLN A 12 -1.64 60.56 -9.80
CA GLN A 12 -2.07 59.91 -8.58
C GLN A 12 -2.71 58.55 -8.93
N THR A 13 -2.46 57.56 -8.12
CA THR A 13 -3.09 56.26 -8.14
C THR A 13 -4.17 56.20 -7.06
N TYR A 14 -5.37 55.84 -7.40
CA TYR A 14 -6.47 55.64 -6.45
C TYR A 14 -6.30 54.40 -5.64
N VAL A 15 -6.31 54.52 -4.31
CA VAL A 15 -6.11 53.44 -3.33
C VAL A 15 -7.22 53.56 -2.26
N PRO A 16 -8.39 52.97 -2.45
CA PRO A 16 -9.57 53.25 -1.61
C PRO A 16 -9.58 52.48 -0.27
N ASP A 17 -8.73 51.53 -0.08
CA ASP A 17 -8.65 50.74 1.17
C ASP A 17 -7.70 51.43 2.16
N ASP A 18 -8.27 51.91 3.26
CA ASP A 18 -7.50 52.65 4.30
C ASP A 18 -6.31 51.88 4.84
N ASN A 19 -6.45 50.53 4.96
CA ASN A 19 -5.36 49.67 5.46
C ASN A 19 -4.24 49.54 4.41
N PHE A 20 -4.62 49.46 3.14
CA PHE A 20 -3.64 49.42 2.05
C PHE A 20 -2.92 50.75 1.94
N GLU A 21 -3.65 51.89 1.90
CA GLU A 21 -3.04 53.23 1.88
C GLU A 21 -2.16 53.47 3.10
N GLN A 22 -2.62 53.11 4.31
CA GLN A 22 -1.80 53.23 5.53
C GLN A 22 -0.49 52.45 5.41
N ARG A 23 -0.54 51.26 4.82
CA ARG A 23 0.69 50.47 4.59
C ARG A 23 1.65 51.18 3.64
N LEU A 24 1.13 51.84 2.59
CA LEU A 24 1.96 52.61 1.65
C LEU A 24 2.57 53.82 2.31
N ILE A 25 1.85 54.46 3.23
CA ILE A 25 2.37 55.56 4.09
C ILE A 25 3.50 55.01 5.00
N ASP A 26 3.28 53.90 5.67
CA ASP A 26 4.25 53.27 6.58
C ASP A 26 5.55 52.85 5.85
N LEU A 27 5.43 52.46 4.58
CA LEU A 27 6.57 52.15 3.70
C LEU A 27 7.25 53.41 3.12
N GLY A 28 6.65 54.60 3.31
CA GLY A 28 7.18 55.85 2.81
C GLY A 28 6.90 56.14 1.34
N TYR A 29 5.95 55.43 0.74
CA TYR A 29 5.50 55.67 -0.64
C TYR A 29 4.46 56.77 -0.72
N ASP A 30 3.84 57.10 0.40
CA ASP A 30 2.92 58.21 0.53
C ASP A 30 3.18 59.03 1.82
N ILE A 31 2.55 60.21 1.97
CA ILE A 31 2.77 61.17 3.04
C ILE A 31 1.42 61.46 3.76
N GLY A 32 0.56 60.62 3.96
CA GLY A 32 -0.72 60.90 4.68
C GLY A 32 -1.11 62.36 4.93
N PRO A 33 -2.31 62.62 5.30
CA PRO A 33 -3.31 61.72 5.85
C PRO A 33 -3.89 60.80 4.78
N LEU A 34 -4.66 59.80 5.21
CA LEU A 34 -5.45 58.96 4.27
C LEU A 34 -6.34 59.88 3.39
N ASP A 35 -6.16 59.81 2.07
CA ASP A 35 -6.87 60.59 1.11
C ASP A 35 -7.24 59.82 -0.17
N ASP A 36 -7.16 58.49 -0.08
CA ASP A 36 -7.41 57.52 -1.15
C ASP A 36 -6.49 57.67 -2.37
N ASN A 37 -5.33 58.31 -2.24
CA ASN A 37 -4.46 58.59 -3.37
C ASN A 37 -2.99 58.52 -3.01
N VAL A 38 -2.20 57.85 -3.85
CA VAL A 38 -0.76 57.72 -3.73
C VAL A 38 -0.08 58.22 -4.99
N PRO A 39 1.02 59.03 -4.89
CA PRO A 39 1.76 59.47 -6.08
C PRO A 39 2.25 58.26 -6.89
N THR A 40 1.76 58.09 -8.12
CA THR A 40 2.14 56.96 -8.99
C THR A 40 3.63 56.81 -9.18
N THR A 41 4.37 57.91 -9.21
CA THR A 41 5.83 57.92 -9.36
C THR A 41 6.58 57.31 -8.18
N ASN A 42 5.94 57.18 -7.01
CA ASN A 42 6.53 56.59 -5.82
C ASN A 42 6.38 55.08 -5.78
N ILE A 43 5.39 54.55 -6.53
CA ILE A 43 5.02 53.10 -6.48
C ILE A 43 5.35 52.35 -7.76
N ASN A 44 5.45 53.00 -8.92
CA ASN A 44 5.66 52.33 -10.20
C ASN A 44 7.03 51.63 -10.35
N GLY A 45 8.00 52.00 -9.54
CA GLY A 45 9.32 51.37 -9.50
C GLY A 45 9.53 50.38 -8.36
N VAL A 46 8.50 50.12 -7.57
CA VAL A 46 8.55 49.12 -6.48
C VAL A 46 8.60 47.71 -7.05
N ILE A 47 9.61 46.95 -6.62
CA ILE A 47 9.84 45.59 -7.10
C ILE A 47 9.36 44.53 -6.08
N ASP A 48 9.25 44.89 -4.81
CA ASP A 48 8.86 44.02 -3.71
C ASP A 48 7.85 44.73 -2.82
N LEU A 49 6.67 44.18 -2.66
CA LEU A 49 5.59 44.72 -1.84
C LEU A 49 5.03 43.67 -0.91
N ASP A 50 5.11 43.95 0.37
CA ASP A 50 4.53 43.13 1.44
C ASP A 50 3.41 43.89 2.14
N VAL A 51 2.19 43.32 2.01
CA VAL A 51 0.96 43.82 2.65
C VAL A 51 0.24 42.73 3.41
N ASP A 52 0.99 41.76 3.97
CA ASP A 52 0.42 40.62 4.69
C ASP A 52 -0.27 41.02 5.99
N GLY A 53 -1.42 40.40 6.29
CA GLY A 53 -2.04 40.42 7.61
C GLY A 53 -2.61 41.74 8.06
N LEU A 54 -2.95 42.62 7.16
CA LEU A 54 -3.37 44.01 7.45
C LEU A 54 -4.89 44.17 7.45
N GLY A 55 -5.67 43.11 7.12
CA GLY A 55 -7.12 43.16 7.05
C GLY A 55 -7.63 43.91 5.81
N ILE A 56 -6.82 44.05 4.76
CA ILE A 56 -7.15 44.69 3.49
C ILE A 56 -8.30 43.97 2.82
N LEU A 57 -9.27 44.72 2.30
CA LEU A 57 -10.43 44.24 1.57
C LEU A 57 -10.30 44.49 0.05
N ASP A 58 -9.61 45.52 -0.35
CA ASP A 58 -9.46 45.98 -1.72
C ASP A 58 -8.04 46.43 -2.02
N LEU A 59 -7.44 45.85 -3.04
CA LEU A 59 -6.09 46.22 -3.53
C LEU A 59 -6.16 47.04 -4.81
N THR A 60 -7.27 47.73 -5.08
CA THR A 60 -7.32 48.75 -6.15
C THR A 60 -6.16 49.73 -6.01
N GLY A 61 -5.44 49.97 -7.10
CA GLY A 61 -4.16 50.69 -7.12
C GLY A 61 -2.94 49.83 -7.30
N ILE A 62 -3.04 48.50 -7.06
CA ILE A 62 -1.91 47.56 -7.26
C ILE A 62 -1.47 47.51 -8.73
N GLU A 63 -2.36 47.81 -9.68
CA GLU A 63 -2.07 47.84 -11.12
C GLU A 63 -1.05 48.90 -11.50
N ALA A 64 -0.83 49.93 -10.64
CA ALA A 64 0.18 50.95 -10.85
C ALA A 64 1.57 50.54 -10.45
N PHE A 65 1.75 49.40 -9.75
CA PHE A 65 3.05 48.83 -9.38
C PHE A 65 3.65 48.07 -10.56
N SER A 66 3.95 48.76 -11.64
CA SER A 66 4.32 48.14 -12.94
C SER A 66 5.66 47.39 -12.92
N ALA A 67 6.54 47.66 -11.96
CA ALA A 67 7.82 46.97 -11.79
C ALA A 67 7.76 45.81 -10.78
N LEU A 68 6.60 45.47 -10.24
CA LEU A 68 6.43 44.50 -9.16
C LEU A 68 6.85 43.08 -9.59
N GLU A 69 7.85 42.53 -8.91
CA GLU A 69 8.38 41.17 -9.12
C GLU A 69 7.96 40.20 -8.01
N THR A 70 7.94 40.69 -6.75
CA THR A 70 7.47 39.90 -5.59
C THR A 70 6.31 40.62 -4.93
N PHE A 71 5.18 39.89 -4.81
CA PHE A 71 3.99 40.40 -4.16
C PHE A 71 3.48 39.46 -3.09
N THR A 72 3.33 39.97 -1.87
CA THR A 72 2.84 39.26 -0.71
C THR A 72 1.63 39.96 -0.13
N CYS A 73 0.44 39.32 -0.21
CA CYS A 73 -0.82 39.85 0.30
C CYS A 73 -1.63 38.77 1.06
N GLN A 74 -0.89 37.87 1.71
CA GLN A 74 -1.48 36.77 2.48
C GLN A 74 -2.24 37.30 3.72
N SER A 75 -3.14 36.42 4.25
CA SER A 75 -3.83 36.71 5.53
C SER A 75 -4.59 38.05 5.54
N ASN A 76 -5.24 38.39 4.44
CA ASN A 76 -6.12 39.51 4.28
C ASN A 76 -7.60 39.07 4.10
N ASN A 77 -8.46 39.99 3.69
CA ASN A 77 -9.88 39.69 3.46
C ASN A 77 -10.29 39.89 1.99
N LEU A 78 -9.32 39.65 1.08
CA LEU A 78 -9.52 39.88 -0.35
C LEU A 78 -10.53 38.90 -0.93
N THR A 79 -11.53 39.43 -1.66
CA THR A 79 -12.49 38.62 -2.44
C THR A 79 -12.16 38.60 -3.93
N SER A 80 -11.34 39.52 -4.39
CA SER A 80 -10.83 39.65 -5.76
C SER A 80 -9.40 40.18 -5.76
N LEU A 81 -8.66 39.91 -6.82
CA LEU A 81 -7.28 40.38 -7.01
C LEU A 81 -7.05 40.51 -8.53
N ASP A 82 -6.80 41.70 -9.00
CA ASP A 82 -6.47 41.97 -10.42
C ASP A 82 -4.98 42.26 -10.55
N LEU A 83 -4.25 41.39 -11.21
CA LEU A 83 -2.80 41.46 -11.45
C LEU A 83 -2.48 41.55 -12.96
N THR A 84 -3.47 41.91 -13.78
CA THR A 84 -3.31 41.92 -15.25
C THR A 84 -2.26 42.95 -15.72
N GLN A 85 -1.98 43.99 -14.93
CA GLN A 85 -0.96 45.00 -15.24
C GLN A 85 0.41 44.73 -14.59
N ASN A 86 0.50 43.79 -13.64
CA ASN A 86 1.73 43.47 -12.93
C ASN A 86 2.51 42.35 -13.65
N THR A 87 2.80 42.57 -14.92
CA THR A 87 3.35 41.55 -15.84
C THR A 87 4.79 41.14 -15.54
N SER A 88 5.46 41.86 -14.64
CA SER A 88 6.83 41.56 -14.15
C SER A 88 6.85 40.50 -13.01
N LEU A 89 5.67 40.10 -12.48
CA LEU A 89 5.60 39.21 -11.34
C LEU A 89 6.32 37.89 -11.57
N THR A 90 7.18 37.55 -10.65
CA THR A 90 7.89 36.25 -10.55
C THR A 90 7.44 35.45 -9.33
N GLN A 91 7.01 36.14 -8.26
CA GLN A 91 6.54 35.51 -7.02
C GLN A 91 5.23 36.15 -6.56
N LEU A 92 4.22 35.34 -6.32
CA LEU A 92 2.95 35.76 -5.78
C LEU A 92 2.56 34.90 -4.59
N PHE A 93 2.33 35.56 -3.45
CA PHE A 93 1.85 34.97 -2.22
C PHE A 93 0.52 35.61 -1.83
N CYS A 94 -0.60 34.95 -2.13
CA CYS A 94 -1.96 35.45 -1.86
C CYS A 94 -2.79 34.46 -1.06
N GLY A 95 -2.15 33.55 -0.33
CA GLY A 95 -2.79 32.57 0.52
C GLY A 95 -3.60 33.18 1.66
N ASN A 96 -4.52 32.41 2.22
CA ASN A 96 -5.36 32.79 3.35
C ASN A 96 -6.14 34.11 3.10
N ASN A 97 -6.96 34.08 2.05
CA ASN A 97 -7.89 35.13 1.64
C ASN A 97 -9.29 34.54 1.34
N GLN A 98 -10.15 35.26 0.67
CA GLN A 98 -11.51 34.83 0.27
C GLN A 98 -11.67 34.85 -1.25
N LEU A 99 -10.57 34.64 -2.00
CA LEU A 99 -10.58 34.71 -3.47
C LEU A 99 -11.39 33.55 -4.04
N SER A 100 -12.39 33.81 -4.87
CA SER A 100 -13.16 32.80 -5.59
C SER A 100 -12.62 32.52 -6.99
N ASN A 101 -11.80 33.42 -7.51
CA ASN A 101 -11.09 33.33 -8.79
C ASN A 101 -9.71 34.02 -8.67
N LEU A 102 -8.75 33.56 -9.45
CA LEU A 102 -7.43 34.18 -9.58
C LEU A 102 -6.98 34.05 -11.03
N ASP A 103 -6.87 35.18 -11.73
CA ASP A 103 -6.36 35.24 -13.11
C ASP A 103 -4.87 35.65 -13.09
N ILE A 104 -4.02 34.73 -13.51
CA ILE A 104 -2.56 34.87 -13.62
C ILE A 104 -2.06 34.70 -15.06
N THR A 105 -2.98 34.71 -16.04
CA THR A 105 -2.65 34.49 -17.46
C THR A 105 -1.75 35.58 -18.03
N GLN A 106 -1.75 36.79 -17.42
CA GLN A 106 -0.90 37.92 -17.81
C GLN A 106 0.42 37.99 -17.03
N ASN A 107 0.73 36.96 -16.20
CA ASN A 107 1.95 36.91 -15.39
C ASN A 107 2.84 35.73 -15.81
N PRO A 108 3.32 35.65 -17.07
CA PRO A 108 3.98 34.46 -17.62
C PRO A 108 5.35 34.16 -16.97
N ASN A 109 5.91 35.12 -16.23
CA ASN A 109 7.21 34.98 -15.57
C ASN A 109 7.12 34.36 -14.16
N LEU A 110 5.91 33.99 -13.68
CA LEU A 110 5.74 33.40 -12.36
C LEU A 110 6.56 32.13 -12.18
N ILE A 111 7.34 32.13 -11.11
CA ILE A 111 8.19 31.03 -10.64
C ILE A 111 7.56 30.40 -9.40
N ILE A 112 6.97 31.23 -8.52
CA ILE A 112 6.32 30.81 -7.28
C ILE A 112 4.91 31.37 -7.26
N LEU A 113 3.92 30.50 -7.05
CA LEU A 113 2.53 30.84 -6.80
C LEU A 113 2.04 30.11 -5.56
N TRP A 114 1.70 30.84 -4.50
CA TRP A 114 1.04 30.36 -3.30
C TRP A 114 -0.32 31.04 -3.15
N CYS A 115 -1.39 30.30 -3.42
CA CYS A 115 -2.76 30.75 -3.34
C CYS A 115 -3.63 29.84 -2.47
N ASP A 116 -2.98 29.17 -1.54
CA ASP A 116 -3.58 28.26 -0.58
C ASP A 116 -4.61 28.97 0.32
N PHE A 117 -5.52 28.20 0.95
CA PHE A 117 -6.57 28.72 1.83
C PHE A 117 -7.37 29.88 1.23
N ASN A 118 -8.03 29.58 0.11
CA ASN A 118 -8.95 30.46 -0.59
C ASN A 118 -10.26 29.74 -0.94
N GLN A 119 -11.07 30.28 -1.84
CA GLN A 119 -12.31 29.66 -2.35
C GLN A 119 -12.23 29.48 -3.86
N ILE A 120 -11.04 29.31 -4.42
CA ILE A 120 -10.79 29.25 -5.86
C ILE A 120 -11.40 27.97 -6.41
N THR A 121 -12.27 28.12 -7.41
CA THR A 121 -12.96 26.99 -8.05
C THR A 121 -12.28 26.49 -9.32
N SER A 122 -11.47 27.34 -9.95
CA SER A 122 -10.66 27.01 -11.14
C SER A 122 -9.37 27.84 -11.13
N LEU A 123 -8.26 27.25 -11.53
CA LEU A 123 -6.95 27.90 -11.61
C LEU A 123 -6.30 27.48 -12.93
N ASP A 124 -6.03 28.46 -13.81
CA ASP A 124 -5.32 28.24 -15.07
C ASP A 124 -3.85 28.65 -14.89
N VAL A 125 -2.96 27.67 -14.89
CA VAL A 125 -1.50 27.85 -14.82
C VAL A 125 -0.80 27.57 -16.17
N THR A 126 -1.56 27.34 -17.24
CA THR A 126 -1.00 26.95 -18.55
C THR A 126 -0.13 28.04 -19.19
N GLN A 127 -0.33 29.31 -18.81
CA GLN A 127 0.46 30.44 -19.29
C GLN A 127 1.70 30.76 -18.40
N ASN A 128 1.98 29.91 -17.38
CA ASN A 128 3.07 30.14 -16.42
C ASN A 128 4.12 29.00 -16.50
N PRO A 129 4.79 28.79 -17.64
CA PRO A 129 5.67 27.63 -17.86
C PRO A 129 6.92 27.61 -16.98
N SER A 130 7.26 28.73 -16.35
CA SER A 130 8.39 28.89 -15.45
C SER A 130 8.11 28.49 -14.00
N LEU A 131 6.89 28.07 -13.67
CA LEU A 131 6.53 27.67 -12.30
C LEU A 131 7.40 26.53 -11.80
N ILE A 132 8.03 26.78 -10.65
CA ILE A 132 8.81 25.79 -9.87
C ILE A 132 8.03 25.36 -8.63
N SER A 133 7.27 26.26 -8.01
CA SER A 133 6.48 25.99 -6.81
C SER A 133 5.04 26.45 -6.99
N LEU A 134 4.11 25.54 -6.91
CA LEU A 134 2.67 25.78 -6.89
C LEU A 134 2.10 25.24 -5.58
N ARG A 135 1.47 26.11 -4.78
CA ARG A 135 0.66 25.75 -3.62
C ARG A 135 -0.74 26.32 -3.79
N CYS A 136 -1.69 25.43 -3.91
CA CYS A 136 -3.09 25.75 -4.09
C CYS A 136 -4.00 24.86 -3.21
N GLU A 137 -3.42 24.35 -2.13
CA GLU A 137 -4.16 23.54 -1.16
C GLU A 137 -5.26 24.35 -0.46
N ASN A 138 -6.28 23.65 0.06
CA ASN A 138 -7.42 24.25 0.76
C ASN A 138 -8.17 25.26 -0.11
N ASN A 139 -8.62 24.78 -1.27
CA ASN A 139 -9.45 25.51 -2.23
C ASN A 139 -10.65 24.62 -2.67
N LEU A 140 -11.35 25.01 -3.72
CA LEU A 140 -12.51 24.29 -4.27
C LEU A 140 -12.26 23.81 -5.71
N LEU A 141 -10.99 23.55 -6.06
CA LEU A 141 -10.59 23.12 -7.39
C LEU A 141 -11.16 21.74 -7.73
N THR A 142 -11.85 21.64 -8.86
CA THR A 142 -12.32 20.34 -9.39
C THR A 142 -11.41 19.75 -10.46
N ASN A 143 -10.52 20.58 -11.01
CA ASN A 143 -9.51 20.23 -12.01
C ASN A 143 -8.26 21.09 -11.81
N LEU A 144 -7.10 20.56 -12.17
CA LEU A 144 -5.85 21.30 -12.22
C LEU A 144 -5.00 20.73 -13.37
N ASP A 145 -4.65 21.57 -14.35
CA ASP A 145 -3.79 21.19 -15.47
C ASP A 145 -2.37 21.79 -15.25
N VAL A 146 -1.40 20.92 -15.04
CA VAL A 146 0.02 21.28 -14.82
C VAL A 146 0.95 20.78 -15.94
N ILE A 147 0.38 20.29 -17.06
CA ILE A 147 1.16 19.72 -18.19
C ILE A 147 2.12 20.78 -18.79
N GLN A 148 1.72 22.07 -18.80
CA GLN A 148 2.53 23.15 -19.36
C GLN A 148 3.56 23.73 -18.34
N ASN A 149 3.73 23.11 -17.17
CA ASN A 149 4.64 23.57 -16.11
C ASN A 149 5.78 22.55 -15.86
N PRO A 150 6.65 22.26 -16.85
CA PRO A 150 7.63 21.18 -16.75
C PRO A 150 8.72 21.39 -15.70
N SER A 151 8.87 22.64 -15.22
CA SER A 151 9.85 23.01 -14.18
C SER A 151 9.34 22.82 -12.75
N LEU A 152 8.06 22.37 -12.57
CA LEU A 152 7.52 22.15 -11.23
C LEU A 152 8.36 21.16 -10.44
N ASN A 153 8.83 21.64 -9.29
CA ASN A 153 9.55 20.88 -8.29
C ASN A 153 8.68 20.62 -7.05
N VAL A 154 7.82 21.58 -6.70
CA VAL A 154 6.89 21.50 -5.58
C VAL A 154 5.47 21.70 -6.10
N LEU A 155 4.61 20.72 -5.89
CA LEU A 155 3.18 20.79 -6.12
C LEU A 155 2.43 20.37 -4.86
N VAL A 156 1.68 21.32 -4.27
CA VAL A 156 0.79 21.08 -3.13
C VAL A 156 -0.62 21.48 -3.54
N CYS A 157 -1.51 20.49 -3.66
CA CYS A 157 -2.90 20.68 -4.08
C CYS A 157 -3.88 19.90 -3.19
N GLU A 158 -3.49 19.63 -1.95
CA GLU A 158 -4.30 18.94 -0.95
C GLU A 158 -5.61 19.68 -0.65
N ASN A 159 -6.60 18.97 -0.10
CA ASN A 159 -7.88 19.56 0.33
C ASN A 159 -8.56 20.33 -0.79
N ASN A 160 -8.82 19.67 -1.90
CA ASN A 160 -9.57 20.15 -3.06
C ASN A 160 -10.61 19.09 -3.48
N GLN A 161 -11.16 19.19 -4.69
CA GLN A 161 -12.15 18.26 -5.25
C GLN A 161 -11.64 17.67 -6.58
N ILE A 162 -10.32 17.52 -6.73
CA ILE A 162 -9.68 17.09 -7.97
C ILE A 162 -9.93 15.58 -8.17
N ALA A 163 -10.57 15.22 -9.29
CA ALA A 163 -10.89 13.84 -9.61
C ALA A 163 -9.84 13.15 -10.51
N SER A 164 -9.01 13.92 -11.20
CA SER A 164 -7.90 13.43 -12.01
C SER A 164 -6.78 14.46 -12.07
N LEU A 165 -5.53 13.99 -12.09
CA LEU A 165 -4.34 14.85 -12.15
C LEU A 165 -3.26 14.15 -12.98
N ASP A 166 -2.80 14.82 -14.04
CA ASP A 166 -1.70 14.34 -14.87
C ASP A 166 -0.43 15.12 -14.56
N VAL A 167 0.55 14.41 -13.99
CA VAL A 167 1.89 14.95 -13.65
C VAL A 167 2.98 14.39 -14.58
N SER A 168 2.61 13.81 -15.72
CA SER A 168 3.55 13.12 -16.63
C SER A 168 4.61 14.02 -17.25
N GLN A 169 4.39 15.33 -17.28
CA GLN A 169 5.38 16.31 -17.79
C GLN A 169 6.21 16.97 -16.69
N ASN A 170 5.90 16.71 -15.42
CA ASN A 170 6.55 17.36 -14.27
C ASN A 170 7.66 16.46 -13.69
N ASN A 171 8.65 16.11 -14.49
CA ASN A 171 9.69 15.14 -14.15
C ASN A 171 10.69 15.62 -13.08
N THR A 172 10.65 16.90 -12.74
CA THR A 172 11.46 17.55 -11.70
C THR A 172 10.78 17.55 -10.33
N LEU A 173 9.52 17.07 -10.22
CA LEU A 173 8.82 17.01 -8.94
C LEU A 173 9.61 16.23 -7.90
N SER A 174 9.95 16.93 -6.82
CA SER A 174 10.58 16.35 -5.63
C SER A 174 9.62 16.27 -4.45
N ARG A 175 8.66 17.20 -4.38
CA ARG A 175 7.58 17.22 -3.39
C ARG A 175 6.23 17.29 -4.09
N PHE A 176 5.41 16.29 -3.83
CA PHE A 176 4.05 16.19 -4.37
C PHE A 176 3.07 15.83 -3.25
N GLN A 177 2.08 16.70 -3.03
CA GLN A 177 1.05 16.53 -2.02
C GLN A 177 -0.32 16.73 -2.66
N CYS A 178 -1.11 15.68 -2.75
CA CYS A 178 -2.43 15.66 -3.35
C CYS A 178 -3.48 14.95 -2.48
N GLY A 179 -3.22 14.88 -1.18
CA GLY A 179 -4.15 14.30 -0.22
C GLY A 179 -5.50 15.01 -0.16
N ASN A 180 -6.52 14.33 0.37
CA ASN A 180 -7.88 14.89 0.52
C ASN A 180 -8.44 15.42 -0.80
N ASN A 181 -8.50 14.57 -1.82
CA ASN A 181 -9.08 14.82 -3.13
C ASN A 181 -10.01 13.66 -3.54
N LEU A 182 -10.35 13.55 -4.82
CA LEU A 182 -11.23 12.51 -5.37
C LEU A 182 -10.50 11.65 -6.42
N LEU A 183 -9.18 11.52 -6.31
CA LEU A 183 -8.34 10.80 -7.27
C LEU A 183 -8.60 9.29 -7.18
N SER A 184 -8.94 8.66 -8.31
CA SER A 184 -9.10 7.19 -8.39
C SER A 184 -7.86 6.47 -8.93
N ASN A 185 -6.98 7.19 -9.60
CA ASN A 185 -5.69 6.70 -10.08
C ASN A 185 -4.65 7.81 -10.10
N LEU A 186 -3.38 7.42 -10.13
CA LEU A 186 -2.26 8.35 -10.24
C LEU A 186 -1.08 7.63 -10.89
N ASN A 187 -0.51 8.22 -11.93
CA ASN A 187 0.65 7.68 -12.62
C ASN A 187 1.91 8.50 -12.31
N LEU A 188 2.85 7.89 -11.58
CA LEU A 188 4.12 8.50 -11.16
C LEU A 188 5.33 8.05 -11.98
N SER A 189 5.13 7.33 -13.09
CA SER A 189 6.20 6.73 -13.88
C SER A 189 7.21 7.74 -14.46
N ASN A 190 6.82 9.02 -14.55
CA ASN A 190 7.67 10.09 -15.06
C ASN A 190 8.20 11.04 -13.97
N ASN A 191 8.06 10.69 -12.69
CA ASN A 191 8.48 11.55 -11.58
C ASN A 191 9.58 10.90 -10.71
N PRO A 192 10.75 10.53 -11.27
CA PRO A 192 11.79 9.78 -10.56
C PRO A 192 12.47 10.56 -9.45
N SER A 193 12.30 11.88 -9.44
CA SER A 193 12.91 12.79 -8.45
C SER A 193 12.13 12.93 -7.14
N LEU A 194 10.95 12.25 -7.01
CA LEU A 194 10.11 12.34 -5.83
C LEU A 194 10.85 11.86 -4.58
N THR A 195 10.89 12.73 -3.57
CA THR A 195 11.41 12.45 -2.23
C THR A 195 10.31 12.47 -1.17
N PHE A 196 9.29 13.30 -1.37
CA PHE A 196 8.15 13.47 -0.49
C PHE A 196 6.85 13.34 -1.31
N PHE A 197 6.06 12.33 -0.99
CA PHE A 197 4.80 12.09 -1.70
C PHE A 197 3.69 11.75 -0.72
N THR A 198 2.59 12.50 -0.80
CA THR A 198 1.38 12.24 -0.01
C THR A 198 0.13 12.28 -0.90
N CYS A 199 -0.70 11.25 -0.78
CA CYS A 199 -1.96 11.09 -1.52
C CYS A 199 -3.07 10.51 -0.65
N GLU A 200 -2.99 10.72 0.67
CA GLU A 200 -3.97 10.21 1.62
C GLU A 200 -5.39 10.74 1.36
N ASN A 201 -6.40 10.00 1.82
CA ASN A 201 -7.81 10.35 1.65
C ASN A 201 -8.19 10.62 0.18
N ASN A 202 -8.00 9.62 -0.65
CA ASN A 202 -8.42 9.56 -2.05
C ASN A 202 -9.17 8.23 -2.31
N GLN A 203 -9.35 7.85 -3.58
CA GLN A 203 -10.01 6.63 -4.02
C GLN A 203 -9.06 5.77 -4.86
N ILE A 204 -7.74 5.84 -4.59
CA ILE A 204 -6.70 5.19 -5.39
C ILE A 204 -6.73 3.68 -5.13
N THR A 205 -6.90 2.89 -6.19
CA THR A 205 -6.98 1.43 -6.11
C THR A 205 -5.64 0.74 -6.36
N SER A 206 -4.70 1.41 -7.02
CA SER A 206 -3.34 0.92 -7.28
C SER A 206 -2.34 2.06 -7.31
N LEU A 207 -1.14 1.82 -6.79
CA LEU A 207 -0.06 2.81 -6.73
C LEU A 207 1.27 2.13 -7.04
N ASP A 208 1.88 2.48 -8.17
CA ASP A 208 3.22 2.04 -8.53
C ASP A 208 4.24 3.13 -8.23
N VAL A 209 5.11 2.86 -7.27
CA VAL A 209 6.23 3.73 -6.85
C VAL A 209 7.61 3.16 -7.24
N SER A 210 7.66 2.14 -8.08
CA SER A 210 8.88 1.39 -8.41
C SER A 210 9.99 2.25 -9.03
N ILE A 211 9.62 3.30 -9.76
CA ILE A 211 10.55 4.27 -10.37
C ILE A 211 10.99 5.36 -9.40
N ASN A 212 10.20 5.63 -8.36
CA ASN A 212 10.43 6.74 -7.43
C ASN A 212 11.44 6.36 -6.34
N THR A 213 12.63 5.93 -6.74
CA THR A 213 13.66 5.34 -5.87
C THR A 213 14.25 6.32 -4.86
N GLN A 214 13.99 7.62 -5.01
CA GLN A 214 14.42 8.67 -4.11
C GLN A 214 13.43 8.95 -2.96
N LEU A 215 12.27 8.26 -2.93
CA LEU A 215 11.27 8.47 -1.88
C LEU A 215 11.84 8.24 -0.49
N ILE A 216 11.58 9.21 0.38
CA ILE A 216 11.93 9.21 1.80
C ILE A 216 10.66 9.12 2.64
N ASN A 217 9.62 9.87 2.25
CA ASN A 217 8.31 9.89 2.89
C ASN A 217 7.24 9.48 1.87
N LEU A 218 6.43 8.51 2.24
CA LEU A 218 5.25 8.08 1.48
C LEU A 218 4.06 8.00 2.43
N ASN A 219 3.02 8.80 2.15
CA ASN A 219 1.72 8.67 2.79
C ASN A 219 0.64 8.38 1.73
N CYS A 220 0.11 7.16 1.75
CA CYS A 220 -0.99 6.72 0.91
C CYS A 220 -2.15 6.14 1.74
N ALA A 221 -2.28 6.58 2.98
CA ALA A 221 -3.34 6.16 3.89
C ALA A 221 -4.74 6.56 3.39
N PHE A 222 -5.78 5.87 3.87
CA PHE A 222 -7.17 6.16 3.50
C PHE A 222 -7.39 6.19 1.98
N ASN A 223 -7.07 5.06 1.34
CA ASN A 223 -7.31 4.79 -0.07
C ASN A 223 -7.95 3.40 -0.23
N GLU A 224 -8.01 2.89 -1.46
CA GLU A 224 -8.57 1.59 -1.81
C GLU A 224 -7.49 0.62 -2.33
N LEU A 225 -6.23 0.80 -1.91
CA LEU A 225 -5.11 -0.01 -2.37
C LEU A 225 -5.28 -1.47 -1.95
N THR A 226 -5.10 -2.40 -2.89
CA THR A 226 -5.10 -3.84 -2.63
C THR A 226 -3.70 -4.42 -2.48
N GLU A 227 -2.69 -3.73 -3.01
CA GLU A 227 -1.27 -4.08 -2.85
C GLU A 227 -0.39 -2.82 -2.82
N LEU A 228 0.74 -2.93 -2.14
CA LEU A 228 1.79 -1.92 -2.15
C LEU A 228 3.15 -2.61 -2.11
N ASP A 229 4.01 -2.26 -3.07
CA ASP A 229 5.39 -2.75 -3.16
C ASP A 229 6.36 -1.56 -3.13
N ILE A 230 7.18 -1.49 -2.08
CA ILE A 230 8.26 -0.50 -1.93
C ILE A 230 9.64 -1.13 -2.05
N SER A 231 9.76 -2.32 -2.65
CA SER A 231 11.04 -3.05 -2.74
C SER A 231 12.14 -2.27 -3.47
N ASN A 232 11.78 -1.33 -4.33
CA ASN A 232 12.71 -0.45 -5.03
C ASN A 232 13.01 0.88 -4.30
N ASN A 233 12.35 1.14 -3.16
CA ASN A 233 12.40 2.43 -2.47
C ASN A 233 13.25 2.34 -1.20
N SER A 234 14.55 2.09 -1.35
CA SER A 234 15.48 1.87 -0.23
C SER A 234 15.70 3.10 0.66
N ASN A 235 15.29 4.28 0.22
CA ASN A 235 15.42 5.52 0.99
C ASN A 235 14.21 5.82 1.88
N VAL A 236 13.12 5.03 1.79
CA VAL A 236 11.92 5.26 2.60
C VAL A 236 12.23 5.08 4.08
N THR A 237 11.95 6.13 4.85
CA THR A 237 12.07 6.17 6.30
C THR A 237 10.74 6.38 7.01
N GLN A 238 9.73 6.87 6.29
CA GLN A 238 8.38 7.10 6.79
C GLN A 238 7.39 6.57 5.77
N LEU A 239 6.52 5.65 6.20
CA LEU A 239 5.47 5.07 5.39
C LEU A 239 4.18 5.00 6.19
N ASP A 240 3.11 5.60 5.65
CA ASP A 240 1.75 5.39 6.11
C ASP A 240 0.92 4.83 4.94
N CYS A 241 0.50 3.59 5.06
CA CYS A 241 -0.42 2.91 4.16
C CYS A 241 -1.63 2.33 4.91
N SER A 242 -1.93 2.92 6.07
CA SER A 242 -3.08 2.54 6.89
C SER A 242 -4.43 2.82 6.20
N ASN A 243 -5.48 2.17 6.66
CA ASN A 243 -6.83 2.37 6.13
C ASN A 243 -6.91 2.18 4.60
N ASN A 244 -6.53 0.98 4.17
CA ASN A 244 -6.60 0.51 2.79
C ASN A 244 -7.23 -0.89 2.75
N ASN A 245 -7.25 -1.53 1.59
CA ASN A 245 -7.72 -2.90 1.38
C ASN A 245 -6.54 -3.83 1.05
N LEU A 246 -5.37 -3.60 1.68
CA LEU A 246 -4.15 -4.33 1.33
C LEU A 246 -4.30 -5.82 1.63
N CYS A 247 -4.07 -6.63 0.61
CA CYS A 247 -3.80 -8.05 0.67
C CYS A 247 -2.30 -8.35 0.70
N ARG A 248 -1.51 -7.46 0.09
CA ARG A 248 -0.07 -7.62 -0.06
C ARG A 248 0.66 -6.34 0.27
N LEU A 249 1.66 -6.48 1.14
CA LEU A 249 2.55 -5.40 1.50
C LEU A 249 3.99 -5.91 1.44
N ASN A 250 4.76 -5.40 0.45
CA ASN A 250 6.15 -5.75 0.28
C ASN A 250 7.05 -4.58 0.70
N LEU A 251 7.68 -4.73 1.85
CA LEU A 251 8.62 -3.77 2.42
C LEU A 251 10.09 -4.19 2.22
N ARG A 252 10.36 -5.26 1.49
CA ARG A 252 11.72 -5.82 1.31
C ARG A 252 12.57 -4.94 0.40
N ASN A 253 12.96 -3.78 0.90
CA ASN A 253 13.70 -2.74 0.18
C ASN A 253 15.21 -2.69 0.51
N GLY A 254 15.71 -3.66 1.29
CA GLY A 254 17.11 -3.72 1.72
C GLY A 254 17.45 -2.78 2.88
N ASN A 255 16.48 -2.04 3.45
CA ASN A 255 16.74 -0.97 4.41
C ASN A 255 15.67 -0.83 5.51
N ASN A 256 14.95 -1.89 5.84
CA ASN A 256 13.87 -1.86 6.84
C ASN A 256 14.32 -1.31 8.20
N GLY A 257 15.60 -1.48 8.57
CA GLY A 257 16.15 -0.97 9.82
C GLY A 257 16.16 0.56 9.94
N ASN A 258 16.00 1.29 8.84
CA ASN A 258 15.96 2.75 8.81
C ASN A 258 14.54 3.32 8.72
N ILE A 259 13.51 2.48 8.65
CA ILE A 259 12.12 2.92 8.72
C ILE A 259 11.83 3.36 10.17
N THR A 260 11.67 4.66 10.37
CA THR A 260 11.45 5.28 11.67
C THR A 260 9.98 5.43 12.03
N ALA A 261 9.11 5.49 11.02
CA ALA A 261 7.65 5.54 11.18
C ALA A 261 7.00 4.66 10.12
N MET A 262 6.23 3.67 10.58
CA MET A 262 5.49 2.74 9.74
C MET A 262 4.09 2.53 10.30
N ASP A 263 3.07 2.76 9.48
CA ASP A 263 1.68 2.49 9.83
C ASP A 263 0.99 1.74 8.68
N PHE A 264 0.49 0.54 8.97
CA PHE A 264 -0.35 -0.26 8.07
C PHE A 264 -1.61 -0.79 8.76
N ARG A 265 -2.05 -0.12 9.84
CA ARG A 265 -3.30 -0.44 10.54
C ARG A 265 -4.51 -0.36 9.61
N ALA A 266 -5.60 -0.99 10.01
CA ALA A 266 -6.86 -0.99 9.27
C ALA A 266 -6.72 -1.43 7.80
N ASN A 267 -5.96 -2.54 7.61
CA ASN A 267 -5.95 -3.36 6.41
C ASN A 267 -6.45 -4.75 6.83
N PRO A 268 -7.77 -4.97 6.83
CA PRO A 268 -8.37 -6.14 7.51
C PRO A 268 -7.96 -7.49 6.89
N ASP A 269 -7.64 -7.51 5.61
CA ASP A 269 -7.29 -8.72 4.88
C ASP A 269 -5.77 -8.97 4.80
N LEU A 270 -4.94 -8.07 5.39
CA LEU A 270 -3.49 -8.21 5.38
C LEU A 270 -3.03 -9.26 6.40
N ASN A 271 -2.75 -10.46 5.93
CA ASN A 271 -2.35 -11.59 6.77
C ASN A 271 -0.84 -11.64 7.06
N CYS A 272 -0.03 -11.07 6.19
CA CYS A 272 1.43 -11.11 6.28
C CYS A 272 2.07 -9.88 5.63
N VAL A 273 3.30 -9.56 6.03
CA VAL A 273 4.10 -8.47 5.47
C VAL A 273 5.48 -9.00 5.09
N VAL A 274 5.90 -8.75 3.85
CA VAL A 274 7.22 -9.16 3.35
C VAL A 274 8.27 -8.13 3.80
N VAL A 275 9.33 -8.60 4.45
CA VAL A 275 10.39 -7.76 5.01
C VAL A 275 11.78 -8.33 4.71
N ASP A 276 12.83 -7.53 4.89
CA ASP A 276 14.23 -7.97 4.72
C ASP A 276 14.62 -9.06 5.72
N ASN A 277 14.22 -8.89 6.98
CA ASN A 277 14.51 -9.84 8.07
C ASN A 277 13.26 -10.04 8.94
N PRO A 278 12.55 -11.18 8.78
CA PRO A 278 11.37 -11.49 9.60
C PRO A 278 11.61 -11.54 11.11
N SER A 279 12.83 -11.84 11.52
CA SER A 279 13.24 -11.86 12.94
C SER A 279 13.76 -10.51 13.43
N GLY A 280 13.67 -9.47 12.60
CA GLY A 280 14.08 -8.10 12.93
C GLY A 280 13.21 -7.48 14.03
N ASN A 281 13.69 -6.35 14.56
CA ASN A 281 12.88 -5.57 15.50
C ASN A 281 11.93 -4.63 14.73
N HIS A 282 10.65 -4.94 14.79
CA HIS A 282 9.57 -4.13 14.18
C HIS A 282 8.66 -3.49 15.24
N SER A 283 9.13 -3.35 16.48
CA SER A 283 8.32 -2.90 17.63
C SER A 283 7.83 -1.45 17.55
N THR A 284 8.35 -0.65 16.61
CA THR A 284 7.91 0.73 16.35
C THR A 284 6.90 0.82 15.20
N TRP A 285 6.57 -0.30 14.56
CA TRP A 285 5.64 -0.34 13.46
C TRP A 285 4.21 -0.57 13.97
N GLU A 286 3.26 0.09 13.34
CA GLU A 286 1.85 -0.05 13.70
C GLU A 286 1.10 -0.93 12.69
N PRO A 287 0.31 -1.93 13.13
CA PRO A 287 -0.01 -2.21 14.54
C PRO A 287 1.10 -3.00 15.27
N VAL A 288 1.45 -2.56 16.47
CA VAL A 288 2.50 -3.21 17.31
C VAL A 288 2.23 -4.70 17.56
N SER A 289 0.95 -5.10 17.53
CA SER A 289 0.54 -6.50 17.73
C SER A 289 0.78 -7.39 16.51
N PHE A 290 1.15 -6.85 15.37
CA PHE A 290 1.37 -7.63 14.15
C PHE A 290 2.67 -8.44 14.24
N SER A 291 2.62 -9.70 13.86
CA SER A 291 3.76 -10.64 14.03
C SER A 291 4.06 -11.47 12.77
N ASN A 292 3.22 -11.39 11.74
CA ASN A 292 3.32 -12.26 10.57
C ASN A 292 4.27 -11.66 9.51
N TYR A 293 5.52 -11.41 9.91
CA TYR A 293 6.57 -10.95 9.02
C TYR A 293 7.24 -12.14 8.32
N ILE A 294 7.45 -12.04 7.02
CA ILE A 294 7.99 -13.11 6.17
C ILE A 294 9.06 -12.58 5.21
N ALA A 295 9.87 -13.49 4.66
CA ALA A 295 10.89 -13.14 3.68
C ALA A 295 10.41 -13.24 2.22
N SER A 296 9.30 -13.93 1.98
CA SER A 296 8.75 -14.15 0.63
C SER A 296 7.24 -14.18 0.66
N GLN A 297 6.59 -13.54 -0.31
CA GLN A 297 5.13 -13.50 -0.46
C GLN A 297 4.50 -14.89 -0.51
N ASN A 298 5.20 -15.88 -1.06
CA ASN A 298 4.70 -17.26 -1.13
C ASN A 298 4.47 -17.91 0.23
N ASP A 299 5.05 -17.34 1.29
CA ASP A 299 4.89 -17.87 2.65
C ASP A 299 3.61 -17.35 3.34
N CYS A 300 2.88 -16.42 2.74
CA CYS A 300 1.65 -15.84 3.30
C CYS A 300 0.53 -16.86 3.51
N SER A 301 0.42 -17.84 2.63
CA SER A 301 -0.57 -18.91 2.74
C SER A 301 -0.47 -19.67 4.08
N ASN A 302 0.72 -19.70 4.71
CA ASN A 302 0.93 -20.36 6.01
C ASN A 302 0.12 -19.74 7.15
N PHE A 303 -0.39 -18.52 6.98
CA PHE A 303 -1.21 -17.82 7.97
C PHE A 303 -2.73 -17.99 7.75
N VAL A 304 -3.12 -18.66 6.66
CA VAL A 304 -4.51 -19.11 6.48
C VAL A 304 -4.68 -20.44 7.23
N ASN A 305 -5.41 -20.40 8.33
CA ASN A 305 -5.61 -21.61 9.14
C ASN A 305 -6.44 -22.63 8.37
N VAL A 306 -5.97 -23.87 8.38
CA VAL A 306 -6.68 -25.03 7.83
C VAL A 306 -6.51 -26.22 8.79
N ASP A 307 -7.61 -26.94 9.03
CA ASP A 307 -7.56 -28.13 9.87
C ASP A 307 -6.80 -29.25 9.15
N THR A 308 -6.17 -30.13 9.93
CA THR A 308 -5.48 -31.31 9.42
C THR A 308 -6.09 -32.55 10.06
N LEU A 309 -6.36 -33.56 9.24
CA LEU A 309 -6.87 -34.85 9.69
C LEU A 309 -5.91 -35.97 9.29
N ASP A 310 -5.85 -37.00 10.12
CA ASP A 310 -5.08 -38.22 9.83
C ASP A 310 -5.72 -39.03 8.72
N ASN A 311 -4.88 -39.80 7.98
CA ASN A 311 -5.38 -40.77 7.02
C ASN A 311 -6.22 -41.86 7.71
N VAL A 312 -7.29 -42.26 7.06
CA VAL A 312 -8.26 -43.21 7.60
C VAL A 312 -8.27 -44.49 6.78
N VAL A 313 -8.31 -45.64 7.47
CA VAL A 313 -8.58 -46.93 6.88
C VAL A 313 -9.81 -47.51 7.59
N THR A 314 -10.81 -47.87 6.83
CA THR A 314 -12.10 -48.43 7.32
C THR A 314 -12.63 -49.50 6.36
N ASN A 315 -13.53 -50.31 6.82
CA ASN A 315 -14.11 -51.38 6.01
C ASN A 315 -15.54 -51.12 5.50
N ILE A 316 -16.14 -49.97 5.85
CA ILE A 316 -17.52 -49.67 5.43
C ILE A 316 -17.59 -48.25 4.86
N SER A 317 -17.33 -47.25 5.68
CA SER A 317 -17.48 -45.86 5.33
C SER A 317 -16.80 -44.97 6.38
N TYR A 318 -16.58 -43.73 6.03
CA TYR A 318 -16.06 -42.73 6.96
C TYR A 318 -16.95 -41.49 6.99
N THR A 319 -17.38 -41.08 8.18
CA THR A 319 -18.17 -39.89 8.38
C THR A 319 -17.24 -38.69 8.67
N LEU A 320 -17.36 -37.64 7.88
CA LEU A 320 -16.53 -36.45 8.00
C LEU A 320 -16.81 -35.70 9.32
N PRO A 321 -15.80 -35.48 10.18
CA PRO A 321 -15.98 -34.77 11.44
C PRO A 321 -16.22 -33.26 11.22
N ALA A 322 -16.53 -32.52 12.28
CA ALA A 322 -16.62 -31.07 12.23
C ALA A 322 -15.23 -30.46 12.09
N LEU A 323 -15.08 -29.46 11.22
CA LEU A 323 -13.88 -28.62 11.10
C LEU A 323 -14.08 -27.33 11.88
N ILE A 324 -12.99 -26.77 12.37
CA ILE A 324 -12.89 -25.41 12.93
C ILE A 324 -12.52 -24.44 11.78
N ASN A 325 -11.57 -24.85 10.91
CA ASN A 325 -11.03 -24.02 9.84
C ASN A 325 -11.06 -24.79 8.51
N GLY A 326 -11.71 -24.19 7.52
CA GLY A 326 -11.81 -24.73 6.16
C GLY A 326 -13.07 -25.52 5.90
N ASN A 327 -13.17 -26.01 4.67
CA ASN A 327 -14.27 -26.83 4.15
C ASN A 327 -13.72 -28.03 3.40
N TYR A 328 -14.51 -29.11 3.34
CA TYR A 328 -14.12 -30.33 2.62
C TYR A 328 -14.40 -30.22 1.13
N PHE A 329 -13.45 -30.69 0.31
CA PHE A 329 -13.57 -30.74 -1.14
C PHE A 329 -13.06 -32.07 -1.70
N GLU A 330 -13.63 -32.46 -2.85
CA GLU A 330 -13.20 -33.63 -3.61
C GLU A 330 -11.85 -33.44 -4.28
N GLN A 331 -11.51 -32.20 -4.66
CA GLN A 331 -10.30 -31.86 -5.42
C GLN A 331 -9.56 -30.69 -4.75
N SER A 332 -8.27 -30.63 -5.03
CA SER A 332 -7.37 -29.55 -4.57
C SER A 332 -7.84 -28.17 -5.05
N GLY A 333 -7.53 -27.14 -4.27
CA GLY A 333 -7.84 -25.74 -4.59
C GLY A 333 -9.31 -25.37 -4.38
N GLY A 334 -10.02 -26.08 -3.50
CA GLY A 334 -11.44 -25.79 -3.24
C GLY A 334 -12.35 -26.19 -4.40
N ASN A 335 -11.92 -27.13 -5.24
CA ASN A 335 -12.64 -27.55 -6.44
C ASN A 335 -13.39 -28.87 -6.24
N GLY A 336 -14.25 -29.20 -7.21
CA GLY A 336 -15.05 -30.41 -7.20
C GLY A 336 -16.25 -30.31 -6.27
N ILE A 337 -16.68 -31.46 -5.75
CA ILE A 337 -17.81 -31.55 -4.82
C ILE A 337 -17.35 -31.01 -3.45
N GLN A 338 -18.11 -30.09 -2.90
CA GLN A 338 -17.97 -29.69 -1.51
C GLN A 338 -18.77 -30.64 -0.62
N TYR A 339 -18.13 -31.17 0.41
CA TYR A 339 -18.77 -32.01 1.42
C TYR A 339 -19.05 -31.23 2.70
N ASN A 340 -20.04 -31.70 3.46
CA ASN A 340 -20.38 -31.11 4.74
C ASN A 340 -19.92 -32.00 5.91
N THR A 341 -19.82 -31.42 7.07
CA THR A 341 -19.71 -32.17 8.33
C THR A 341 -20.85 -33.18 8.44
N GLY A 342 -20.52 -34.44 8.71
CA GLY A 342 -21.49 -35.52 8.80
C GLY A 342 -21.74 -36.29 7.50
N ASP A 343 -21.24 -35.82 6.36
CA ASP A 343 -21.32 -36.56 5.11
C ASP A 343 -20.49 -37.85 5.22
N THR A 344 -21.01 -38.89 4.55
CA THR A 344 -20.42 -40.22 4.61
C THR A 344 -19.70 -40.56 3.30
N ILE A 345 -18.43 -40.88 3.39
CA ILE A 345 -17.58 -41.29 2.28
C ILE A 345 -17.58 -42.83 2.23
N THR A 346 -17.99 -43.38 1.11
CA THR A 346 -18.14 -44.86 0.90
C THR A 346 -17.12 -45.43 -0.08
N ASN A 347 -16.31 -44.59 -0.74
CA ASN A 347 -15.28 -45.03 -1.67
C ASN A 347 -13.91 -44.50 -1.23
N SER A 348 -12.85 -45.25 -1.54
CA SER A 348 -11.48 -44.81 -1.29
C SER A 348 -11.16 -43.60 -2.12
N GLN A 349 -10.76 -42.49 -1.46
CA GLN A 349 -10.40 -41.24 -2.10
C GLN A 349 -9.55 -40.37 -1.17
N THR A 350 -8.96 -39.32 -1.74
CA THR A 350 -8.34 -38.23 -0.97
C THR A 350 -9.37 -37.10 -0.82
N ILE A 351 -9.51 -36.59 0.39
CA ILE A 351 -10.34 -35.42 0.71
C ILE A 351 -9.38 -34.26 1.01
N TYR A 352 -9.72 -33.11 0.47
CA TYR A 352 -8.99 -31.86 0.69
C TYR A 352 -9.77 -31.00 1.68
N ILE A 353 -9.05 -30.37 2.60
CA ILE A 353 -9.59 -29.35 3.50
C ILE A 353 -9.00 -28.04 3.02
N TYR A 354 -9.83 -27.18 2.44
CA TYR A 354 -9.43 -25.92 1.84
C TYR A 354 -10.05 -24.75 2.61
N ASN A 355 -9.24 -23.73 2.86
CA ASN A 355 -9.69 -22.47 3.45
C ASN A 355 -9.09 -21.31 2.66
N GLU A 356 -9.87 -20.24 2.53
CA GLU A 356 -9.44 -19.02 1.84
C GLU A 356 -9.88 -17.78 2.61
N THR A 357 -9.11 -16.73 2.43
CA THR A 357 -9.42 -15.35 2.81
C THR A 357 -9.59 -14.53 1.53
N ALA A 358 -9.83 -13.23 1.64
CA ALA A 358 -9.88 -12.35 0.47
C ALA A 358 -8.57 -12.36 -0.36
N CYS A 359 -7.45 -12.76 0.25
CA CYS A 359 -6.10 -12.57 -0.28
C CYS A 359 -5.30 -13.84 -0.53
N ASP A 360 -5.47 -14.84 0.31
CA ASP A 360 -4.65 -16.06 0.32
C ASP A 360 -5.52 -17.28 0.59
N SER A 361 -4.99 -18.46 0.24
CA SER A 361 -5.62 -19.72 0.54
C SER A 361 -4.61 -20.74 1.05
N ASN A 362 -5.09 -21.71 1.80
CA ASN A 362 -4.29 -22.82 2.29
C ASN A 362 -5.08 -24.12 2.19
N GLU A 363 -4.36 -25.23 2.12
CA GLU A 363 -4.95 -26.55 1.93
C GLU A 363 -4.20 -27.61 2.74
N SER A 364 -4.95 -28.52 3.30
CA SER A 364 -4.47 -29.81 3.78
C SER A 364 -5.24 -30.96 3.08
N SER A 365 -4.76 -32.17 3.20
CA SER A 365 -5.47 -33.32 2.65
C SER A 365 -5.21 -34.56 3.49
N PHE A 366 -6.19 -35.47 3.48
CA PHE A 366 -6.07 -36.78 4.06
C PHE A 366 -6.72 -37.83 3.15
N SER A 367 -6.24 -39.06 3.23
CA SER A 367 -6.72 -40.15 2.43
C SER A 367 -7.68 -41.04 3.23
N ILE A 368 -8.78 -41.40 2.62
CA ILE A 368 -9.72 -42.40 3.15
C ILE A 368 -9.55 -43.66 2.28
N LEU A 369 -9.20 -44.77 2.90
CA LEU A 369 -9.08 -46.07 2.27
C LEU A 369 -10.19 -46.97 2.80
N ILE A 370 -11.13 -47.30 1.92
CA ILE A 370 -12.19 -48.28 2.18
C ILE A 370 -11.68 -49.64 1.73
N ILE A 371 -11.63 -50.60 2.63
CA ILE A 371 -11.11 -51.95 2.38
C ILE A 371 -12.26 -52.97 2.49
N GLU A 372 -12.28 -53.92 1.60
CA GLU A 372 -13.28 -55.02 1.64
C GLU A 372 -12.94 -56.08 2.69
N ASP A 373 -11.64 -56.23 3.00
CA ASP A 373 -11.13 -57.16 3.99
C ASP A 373 -10.98 -56.52 5.38
N ASP A 374 -10.92 -57.35 6.42
CA ASP A 374 -10.74 -56.91 7.81
C ASP A 374 -9.37 -56.20 8.06
N TYR A 375 -8.43 -56.34 7.14
CA TYR A 375 -7.10 -55.74 7.21
C TYR A 375 -6.58 -55.36 5.81
N TYR A 376 -5.67 -54.36 5.77
CA TYR A 376 -4.95 -53.97 4.54
C TYR A 376 -3.46 -53.98 4.76
N ILE A 377 -2.70 -54.60 3.84
CA ILE A 377 -1.24 -54.69 3.88
C ILE A 377 -0.66 -53.81 2.75
N PRO A 378 -0.01 -52.68 3.06
CA PRO A 378 0.56 -51.76 2.05
C PRO A 378 1.67 -52.45 1.24
N LYS A 379 1.68 -52.19 -0.08
CA LYS A 379 2.69 -52.75 -0.99
C LYS A 379 4.00 -51.94 -1.01
N TYR A 380 4.01 -50.72 -0.49
CA TYR A 380 5.19 -49.86 -0.38
C TYR A 380 4.99 -48.79 0.69
N PHE A 381 6.08 -48.10 1.06
CA PHE A 381 6.08 -46.89 1.87
C PHE A 381 7.30 -46.00 1.53
N THR A 382 7.26 -44.71 1.90
CA THR A 382 8.22 -43.68 1.51
C THR A 382 8.61 -42.84 2.74
N PRO A 383 9.53 -43.31 3.59
CA PRO A 383 9.89 -42.62 4.83
C PRO A 383 10.76 -41.40 4.54
N ASN A 384 10.15 -40.30 4.12
CA ASN A 384 10.80 -39.03 3.78
C ASN A 384 10.40 -37.87 4.71
N ASN A 385 9.59 -38.13 5.74
CA ASN A 385 9.07 -37.20 6.72
C ASN A 385 8.14 -36.11 6.11
N ASP A 386 7.44 -36.42 5.05
CA ASP A 386 6.43 -35.53 4.46
C ASP A 386 5.02 -35.73 5.05
N GLY A 387 4.89 -36.61 6.05
CA GLY A 387 3.63 -36.95 6.68
C GLY A 387 2.82 -37.98 5.90
N ARG A 388 3.31 -38.48 4.74
CA ARG A 388 2.62 -39.44 3.89
C ARG A 388 3.44 -40.73 3.72
N HIS A 389 2.84 -41.88 4.07
CA HIS A 389 3.52 -43.18 3.95
C HIS A 389 4.89 -43.28 4.61
N ASP A 390 5.14 -42.48 5.66
CA ASP A 390 6.41 -42.48 6.40
C ASP A 390 6.65 -43.75 7.22
N PHE A 391 5.56 -44.44 7.54
CA PHE A 391 5.61 -45.70 8.29
C PHE A 391 4.90 -46.80 7.53
N TRP A 392 5.48 -48.00 7.56
CA TRP A 392 4.84 -49.19 7.08
C TRP A 392 4.17 -49.93 8.22
N GLN A 393 2.88 -50.21 8.12
CA GLN A 393 2.11 -51.01 9.06
C GLN A 393 0.96 -51.72 8.36
N VAL A 394 0.47 -52.80 8.95
CA VAL A 394 -0.81 -53.39 8.52
C VAL A 394 -1.94 -52.60 9.14
N PHE A 395 -2.83 -52.11 8.30
CA PHE A 395 -4.05 -51.45 8.77
C PHE A 395 -5.08 -52.54 9.10
N ASP A 396 -5.60 -52.51 10.31
CA ASP A 396 -6.49 -53.56 10.86
C ASP A 396 -7.68 -52.87 11.53
N SER A 397 -8.83 -52.90 10.82
CA SER A 397 -10.05 -52.23 11.28
C SER A 397 -10.84 -53.01 12.31
N ASN A 398 -10.63 -54.34 12.38
CA ASN A 398 -11.41 -55.27 13.22
C ASN A 398 -10.59 -55.96 14.30
N ASN A 399 -9.35 -55.49 14.58
CA ASN A 399 -8.41 -56.15 15.49
C ASN A 399 -8.16 -57.60 15.12
N SER A 400 -8.08 -57.93 13.84
CA SER A 400 -7.83 -59.26 13.32
C SER A 400 -6.39 -59.68 13.37
N VAL A 401 -5.45 -58.68 13.39
CA VAL A 401 -4.00 -58.89 13.39
C VAL A 401 -3.49 -59.06 14.82
N LYS A 402 -2.76 -60.13 15.05
CA LYS A 402 -2.09 -60.43 16.34
C LYS A 402 -0.67 -59.85 16.40
N MET A 403 0.10 -60.02 15.32
CA MET A 403 1.52 -59.64 15.27
C MET A 403 1.99 -59.56 13.82
N THR A 404 2.84 -58.60 13.52
CA THR A 404 3.55 -58.49 12.24
C THR A 404 5.04 -58.51 12.43
N HIS A 405 5.75 -59.34 11.68
CA HIS A 405 7.21 -59.42 11.64
C HIS A 405 7.72 -58.96 10.27
N ILE A 406 8.76 -58.13 10.25
CA ILE A 406 9.38 -57.64 9.03
C ILE A 406 10.83 -58.18 8.97
N PHE A 407 11.18 -58.66 7.77
CA PHE A 407 12.47 -59.30 7.51
C PHE A 407 13.16 -58.67 6.29
N ASP A 408 14.49 -58.77 6.26
CA ASP A 408 15.28 -58.50 5.05
C ASP A 408 15.18 -59.71 4.06
N LYS A 409 15.75 -59.54 2.87
CA LYS A 409 15.78 -60.58 1.83
C LYS A 409 16.56 -61.86 2.21
N TYR A 410 17.32 -61.81 3.32
CA TYR A 410 18.08 -62.95 3.85
C TYR A 410 17.34 -63.66 5.00
N GLY A 411 16.13 -63.20 5.34
CA GLY A 411 15.33 -63.76 6.42
C GLY A 411 15.70 -63.26 7.82
N LYS A 412 16.53 -62.21 7.93
CA LYS A 412 16.85 -61.61 9.20
C LYS A 412 15.69 -60.76 9.68
N LEU A 413 15.26 -60.95 10.92
CA LEU A 413 14.20 -60.13 11.54
C LEU A 413 14.69 -58.72 11.78
N LEU A 414 13.98 -57.75 11.22
CA LEU A 414 14.26 -56.32 11.33
C LEU A 414 13.39 -55.63 12.38
N LYS A 415 12.08 -55.96 12.40
CA LYS A 415 11.11 -55.31 13.29
C LYS A 415 9.95 -56.26 13.60
N SER A 416 9.43 -56.17 14.80
CA SER A 416 8.13 -56.72 15.18
C SER A 416 7.17 -55.62 15.54
N LEU A 417 5.94 -55.65 15.01
CA LEU A 417 4.92 -54.65 15.21
C LEU A 417 3.71 -55.30 15.88
N THR A 418 3.23 -54.70 16.94
CA THR A 418 1.92 -55.00 17.53
C THR A 418 0.81 -54.23 16.80
N PRO A 419 -0.47 -54.59 16.88
CA PRO A 419 -1.54 -53.91 16.18
C PRO A 419 -1.63 -52.40 16.39
N ASN A 420 -1.28 -51.94 17.58
CA ASN A 420 -1.34 -50.50 17.98
C ASN A 420 0.02 -49.80 17.88
N SER A 421 1.00 -50.35 17.17
CA SER A 421 2.28 -49.70 16.98
C SER A 421 2.23 -48.64 15.90
N GLN A 422 3.06 -47.60 16.03
CA GLN A 422 3.17 -46.51 15.02
C GLN A 422 3.66 -46.99 13.63
N GLY A 423 4.01 -48.27 13.51
CA GLY A 423 4.56 -48.81 12.28
C GLY A 423 6.13 -48.81 12.25
N TRP A 424 6.67 -49.18 11.10
CA TRP A 424 8.12 -49.26 10.87
C TRP A 424 8.55 -48.13 9.90
N ASN A 425 9.49 -47.31 10.35
CA ASN A 425 10.02 -46.18 9.58
C ASN A 425 11.21 -46.53 8.65
N GLY A 426 11.45 -47.80 8.37
CA GLY A 426 12.54 -48.22 7.48
C GLY A 426 13.92 -48.14 8.11
N THR A 427 14.04 -48.18 9.45
CA THR A 427 15.34 -48.23 10.16
C THR A 427 15.59 -49.55 10.83
N PHE A 428 16.87 -49.91 10.97
CA PHE A 428 17.31 -51.05 11.80
C PHE A 428 18.49 -50.61 12.68
N ASN A 429 18.37 -50.81 13.98
CA ASN A 429 19.34 -50.34 14.99
C ASN A 429 19.66 -48.85 14.83
N GLY A 430 18.67 -48.03 14.53
CA GLY A 430 18.82 -46.58 14.37
C GLY A 430 19.37 -46.13 13.00
N ASN A 431 19.76 -47.03 12.12
CA ASN A 431 20.27 -46.70 10.79
C ASN A 431 19.21 -46.88 9.72
N PRO A 432 19.06 -45.92 8.80
CA PRO A 432 18.18 -46.09 7.66
C PRO A 432 18.60 -47.25 6.77
N LEU A 433 17.62 -48.03 6.34
CA LEU A 433 17.82 -49.09 5.36
C LEU A 433 17.64 -48.57 3.94
N ASN A 434 18.23 -49.25 2.96
CA ASN A 434 18.21 -48.86 1.56
C ASN A 434 16.84 -49.10 0.93
N THR A 435 16.55 -48.40 -0.17
CA THR A 435 15.47 -48.75 -1.08
C THR A 435 15.66 -50.19 -1.56
N ASP A 436 14.76 -51.09 -1.16
CA ASP A 436 14.77 -52.51 -1.48
C ASP A 436 13.40 -53.10 -1.15
N ASP A 437 13.14 -54.36 -1.49
CA ASP A 437 12.03 -55.14 -1.02
C ASP A 437 12.31 -55.74 0.35
N TYR A 438 11.29 -55.75 1.18
CA TYR A 438 11.29 -56.33 2.54
C TYR A 438 10.11 -57.29 2.66
N TRP A 439 10.27 -58.32 3.49
CA TRP A 439 9.28 -59.37 3.64
C TRP A 439 8.55 -59.23 4.98
N TYR A 440 7.28 -59.60 4.96
CA TYR A 440 6.48 -59.60 6.17
C TYR A 440 5.87 -60.96 6.44
N VAL A 441 5.63 -61.22 7.72
CA VAL A 441 4.80 -62.33 8.23
C VAL A 441 3.76 -61.68 9.17
N VAL A 442 2.50 -61.69 8.75
CA VAL A 442 1.36 -61.25 9.56
C VAL A 442 0.68 -62.46 10.14
N THR A 443 0.50 -62.50 11.46
CA THR A 443 -0.22 -63.54 12.17
C THR A 443 -1.55 -62.96 12.64
N LEU A 444 -2.65 -63.57 12.24
CA LEU A 444 -3.98 -63.20 12.67
C LEU A 444 -4.40 -63.81 13.99
N ASN A 445 -5.37 -63.24 14.67
CA ASN A 445 -5.93 -63.82 15.89
C ASN A 445 -6.64 -65.16 15.65
N SER A 446 -7.07 -65.45 14.44
CA SER A 446 -7.57 -66.77 14.00
C SER A 446 -6.47 -67.87 14.00
N GLY A 447 -5.18 -67.47 14.04
CA GLY A 447 -4.04 -68.38 13.86
C GLY A 447 -3.57 -68.45 12.39
N GLU A 448 -4.23 -67.85 11.46
CA GLU A 448 -3.81 -67.75 10.06
C GLU A 448 -2.52 -66.92 9.93
N VAL A 449 -1.68 -67.28 8.97
CA VAL A 449 -0.37 -66.63 8.74
C VAL A 449 -0.27 -66.21 7.27
N ILE A 450 -0.16 -64.89 7.08
CA ILE A 450 -0.03 -64.26 5.78
C ILE A 450 1.42 -63.89 5.56
N ARG A 451 1.96 -64.15 4.36
CA ARG A 451 3.34 -63.80 3.98
C ARG A 451 3.36 -63.06 2.66
N GLY A 452 4.26 -62.11 2.57
CA GLY A 452 4.44 -61.31 1.35
C GLY A 452 5.65 -60.39 1.46
N HIS A 453 5.72 -59.45 0.53
CA HIS A 453 6.76 -58.43 0.52
C HIS A 453 6.17 -57.07 0.21
N PHE A 454 6.94 -56.05 0.53
CA PHE A 454 6.61 -54.62 0.22
C PHE A 454 7.91 -53.87 -0.07
N ALA A 455 7.79 -52.78 -0.82
CA ALA A 455 8.93 -51.96 -1.19
C ALA A 455 9.12 -50.75 -0.22
N LEU A 456 10.34 -50.55 0.24
CA LEU A 456 10.80 -49.29 0.83
C LEU A 456 11.37 -48.44 -0.30
N LYS A 457 10.84 -47.23 -0.48
CA LYS A 457 11.30 -46.25 -1.49
C LYS A 457 11.79 -44.98 -0.78
N ARG A 458 13.01 -44.54 -1.09
CA ARG A 458 13.62 -43.31 -0.56
C ARG A 458 14.00 -42.38 -1.72
#